data_9cbe03671829a06ecd1b11329642c6e3
#
_entry.id   9cbe03671829a06ecd1b11329642c6e3
#
_cell.length_a   1.000
_cell.length_b   1.000
_cell.length_c   1.000
_cell.angle_alpha   90.00
_cell.angle_beta   90.00
_cell.angle_gamma   90.00
#
_symmetry.space_group_name_H-M   'P 1'
#
loop_
_entity.id
_entity.type
_entity.pdbx_description
1 polymer ?
#
loop_
_entity_poly.entity_id
_entity_poly.type
_entity_poly.pdbx_seq_one_letter_code
_entity_poly.pdbx_strand_id
1 'polypeptide(L)'
;MGLLEIARDFAVANWDNAIMWVIGGILIYLAIKKDMEPTLLLPMGFGAIIVNLPGSAIAADGGIIRILYDCGIANEFFPLVLFIGIGAMIDFGPVLTNPKLMLFGAAAQFGIFFTLCMATLCGFGPMESASIAIIGAADGPTSIVVANHLGISANNPGLFSAIVVAAYSYMALVPIIQRPVIKLITTKHERLIRMEYEQRDVSKLTRILFPIVITFVVGIVAPGGLPLIACLMFGNLLRECGVLNALSETAQKVLANLITLFLGLSIAATMSADKFLRPQTLLVLGLGLV
;
A
#
# COMPACT_ATOMS: atom_id res chain seq x y z
N MET A 1 -25.14 23.58 30.92
CA MET A 1 -24.68 23.32 29.55
C MET A 1 -25.14 21.94 29.14
N GLY A 2 -26.08 21.85 28.22
CA GLY A 2 -26.63 20.54 27.82
C GLY A 2 -25.64 19.76 26.95
N LEU A 3 -25.69 18.43 26.95
CA LEU A 3 -24.83 17.53 26.15
C LEU A 3 -24.90 17.89 24.66
N LEU A 4 -26.04 18.39 24.19
CA LEU A 4 -26.24 18.86 22.80
C LEU A 4 -25.52 20.18 22.50
N GLU A 5 -25.42 21.09 23.48
CA GLU A 5 -24.66 22.35 23.31
C GLU A 5 -23.16 22.07 23.26
N ILE A 6 -22.66 21.16 24.13
CA ILE A 6 -21.27 20.72 24.11
C ILE A 6 -20.95 20.04 22.78
N ALA A 7 -21.83 19.18 22.27
CA ALA A 7 -21.63 18.49 20.99
C ALA A 7 -21.67 19.45 19.81
N ARG A 8 -22.52 20.48 19.85
CA ARG A 8 -22.62 21.50 18.81
C ARG A 8 -21.39 22.40 18.79
N ASP A 9 -20.99 22.93 19.94
CA ASP A 9 -19.81 23.81 20.08
C ASP A 9 -18.54 23.06 19.71
N PHE A 10 -18.50 21.76 20.02
CA PHE A 10 -17.47 20.85 19.65
C PHE A 10 -17.40 20.61 18.12
N ALA A 11 -18.52 20.36 17.47
CA ALA A 11 -18.58 20.15 16.02
C ALA A 11 -18.26 21.43 15.23
N VAL A 12 -18.71 22.59 15.72
CA VAL A 12 -18.45 23.89 15.08
C VAL A 12 -17.00 24.34 15.26
N ALA A 13 -16.40 24.09 16.43
CA ALA A 13 -15.01 24.46 16.72
C ALA A 13 -13.97 23.54 16.02
N ASN A 14 -14.38 22.33 15.60
CA ASN A 14 -13.50 21.30 15.03
C ASN A 14 -14.08 20.73 13.72
N TRP A 15 -14.55 21.60 12.83
CA TRP A 15 -15.15 21.17 11.56
C TRP A 15 -14.19 20.31 10.73
N ASP A 16 -12.88 20.54 10.79
CA ASP A 16 -11.86 19.73 10.13
C ASP A 16 -11.86 18.28 10.65
N ASN A 17 -11.97 18.11 11.96
CA ASN A 17 -12.10 16.79 12.58
C ASN A 17 -13.40 16.09 12.17
N ALA A 18 -14.50 16.85 12.03
CA ALA A 18 -15.77 16.29 11.57
C ALA A 18 -15.67 15.76 10.13
N ILE A 19 -14.93 16.45 9.24
CA ILE A 19 -14.64 15.94 7.89
C ILE A 19 -13.87 14.60 7.99
N MET A 20 -12.87 14.49 8.87
CA MET A 20 -12.11 13.25 9.03
C MET A 20 -12.97 12.11 9.59
N TRP A 21 -13.98 12.38 10.42
CA TRP A 21 -14.94 11.36 10.85
C TRP A 21 -15.81 10.86 9.69
N VAL A 22 -16.23 11.77 8.81
CA VAL A 22 -16.96 11.41 7.59
C VAL A 22 -16.07 10.56 6.67
N ILE A 23 -14.81 10.96 6.46
CA ILE A 23 -13.84 10.20 5.66
C ILE A 23 -13.62 8.82 6.27
N GLY A 24 -13.38 8.71 7.58
CA GLY A 24 -13.24 7.45 8.29
C GLY A 24 -14.48 6.57 8.15
N GLY A 25 -15.68 7.16 8.27
CA GLY A 25 -16.96 6.48 8.06
C GLY A 25 -17.12 5.96 6.63
N ILE A 26 -16.70 6.73 5.62
CA ILE A 26 -16.68 6.30 4.21
C ILE A 26 -15.73 5.11 4.02
N LEU A 27 -14.51 5.15 4.57
CA LEU A 27 -13.57 4.04 4.48
C LEU A 27 -14.14 2.76 5.10
N ILE A 28 -14.75 2.85 6.29
CA ILE A 28 -15.43 1.71 6.94
C ILE A 28 -16.60 1.21 6.08
N TYR A 29 -17.40 2.11 5.51
CA TYR A 29 -18.50 1.72 4.62
C TYR A 29 -17.99 0.98 3.38
N LEU A 30 -16.93 1.46 2.74
CA LEU A 30 -16.29 0.82 1.59
C LEU A 30 -15.75 -0.56 1.96
N ALA A 31 -15.10 -0.69 3.12
CA ALA A 31 -14.62 -1.97 3.62
C ALA A 31 -15.77 -3.00 3.81
N ILE A 32 -16.86 -2.58 4.47
CA ILE A 32 -17.95 -3.52 4.85
C ILE A 32 -18.91 -3.79 3.69
N LYS A 33 -19.31 -2.76 2.92
CA LYS A 33 -20.36 -2.87 1.90
C LYS A 33 -19.84 -3.19 0.51
N LYS A 34 -18.59 -2.81 0.22
CA LYS A 34 -17.98 -3.00 -1.09
C LYS A 34 -16.90 -4.07 -1.10
N ASP A 35 -16.58 -4.63 0.08
CA ASP A 35 -15.55 -5.66 0.27
C ASP A 35 -14.18 -5.21 -0.29
N MET A 36 -13.88 -3.91 -0.07
CA MET A 36 -12.66 -3.27 -0.56
C MET A 36 -11.59 -3.35 0.52
N GLU A 37 -10.61 -4.25 0.32
CA GLU A 37 -9.48 -4.41 1.25
C GLU A 37 -9.90 -4.25 2.73
N PRO A 38 -10.86 -5.04 3.23
CA PRO A 38 -11.46 -4.80 4.55
C PRO A 38 -10.45 -4.90 5.68
N THR A 39 -9.40 -5.71 5.53
CA THR A 39 -8.32 -5.88 6.49
C THR A 39 -7.47 -4.62 6.68
N LEU A 40 -7.47 -3.72 5.70
CA LEU A 40 -6.73 -2.46 5.73
C LEU A 40 -7.66 -1.25 5.96
N LEU A 41 -8.74 -1.12 5.14
CA LEU A 41 -9.60 0.06 5.17
C LEU A 41 -10.38 0.20 6.47
N LEU A 42 -10.81 -0.91 7.07
CA LEU A 42 -11.58 -0.86 8.31
C LEU A 42 -10.71 -0.37 9.49
N PRO A 43 -9.51 -0.92 9.76
CA PRO A 43 -8.63 -0.37 10.79
C PRO A 43 -8.21 1.07 10.51
N MET A 44 -7.93 1.42 9.25
CA MET A 44 -7.55 2.76 8.85
C MET A 44 -8.68 3.76 9.07
N GLY A 45 -9.91 3.43 8.67
CA GLY A 45 -11.09 4.28 8.87
C GLY A 45 -11.43 4.46 10.35
N PHE A 46 -11.38 3.38 11.14
CA PHE A 46 -11.56 3.45 12.58
C PHE A 46 -10.47 4.28 13.25
N GLY A 47 -9.21 4.06 12.87
CA GLY A 47 -8.08 4.83 13.32
C GLY A 47 -8.20 6.33 12.99
N ALA A 48 -8.63 6.67 11.77
CA ALA A 48 -8.87 8.06 11.38
C ALA A 48 -9.93 8.75 12.25
N ILE A 49 -10.98 8.05 12.65
CA ILE A 49 -12.00 8.58 13.58
C ILE A 49 -11.39 8.86 14.94
N ILE A 50 -10.71 7.87 15.56
CA ILE A 50 -10.21 7.99 16.93
C ILE A 50 -9.05 8.98 17.08
N VAL A 51 -8.20 9.11 16.05
CA VAL A 51 -7.10 10.08 16.03
C VAL A 51 -7.63 11.52 16.00
N ASN A 52 -8.75 11.75 15.33
CA ASN A 52 -9.37 13.06 15.21
C ASN A 52 -10.44 13.33 16.27
N LEU A 53 -10.54 12.48 17.31
CA LEU A 53 -11.36 12.82 18.48
C LEU A 53 -10.64 13.90 19.30
N PRO A 54 -11.30 15.00 19.64
CA PRO A 54 -10.73 16.06 20.44
C PRO A 54 -10.29 15.55 21.82
N GLY A 55 -9.10 15.98 22.23
CA GLY A 55 -8.49 15.49 23.47
C GLY A 55 -7.92 14.06 23.37
N SER A 56 -7.95 13.44 22.20
CA SER A 56 -7.39 12.11 21.99
C SER A 56 -5.85 12.17 22.03
N ALA A 57 -5.24 11.54 23.03
CA ALA A 57 -3.80 11.35 23.12
C ALA A 57 -3.30 10.09 22.39
N ILE A 58 -4.16 9.41 21.64
CA ILE A 58 -3.86 8.07 21.05
C ILE A 58 -2.78 8.13 19.97
N ALA A 59 -2.67 9.27 19.27
CA ALA A 59 -1.65 9.55 18.26
C ALA A 59 -0.58 10.56 18.75
N ALA A 60 -0.67 11.03 19.99
CA ALA A 60 0.36 11.84 20.63
C ALA A 60 1.58 10.98 21.00
N ASP A 61 2.67 11.61 21.39
CA ASP A 61 3.88 10.92 21.83
C ASP A 61 3.56 10.00 23.02
N GLY A 62 3.90 8.72 22.87
CA GLY A 62 3.55 7.67 23.82
C GLY A 62 2.16 7.04 23.65
N GLY A 63 1.32 7.56 22.74
CA GLY A 63 0.04 6.94 22.39
C GLY A 63 0.23 5.66 21.57
N ILE A 64 -0.71 4.71 21.68
CA ILE A 64 -0.58 3.39 21.04
C ILE A 64 -0.45 3.47 19.51
N ILE A 65 -1.20 4.34 18.84
CA ILE A 65 -1.13 4.51 17.38
C ILE A 65 0.22 5.13 16.98
N ARG A 66 0.75 6.06 17.80
CA ARG A 66 2.07 6.65 17.57
C ARG A 66 3.17 5.60 17.73
N ILE A 67 3.10 4.76 18.76
CA ILE A 67 4.06 3.66 18.98
C ILE A 67 4.03 2.69 17.79
N LEU A 68 2.83 2.29 17.32
CA LEU A 68 2.70 1.43 16.14
C LEU A 68 3.31 2.08 14.89
N TYR A 69 3.11 3.38 14.70
CA TYR A 69 3.69 4.13 13.59
C TYR A 69 5.22 4.13 13.65
N ASP A 70 5.78 4.49 14.79
CA ASP A 70 7.23 4.62 14.98
C ASP A 70 7.93 3.25 14.89
N CYS A 71 7.32 2.20 15.45
CA CYS A 71 7.87 0.84 15.40
C CYS A 71 7.65 0.12 14.06
N GLY A 72 6.69 0.53 13.26
CA GLY A 72 6.26 -0.25 12.10
C GLY A 72 6.41 0.45 10.77
N ILE A 73 5.99 1.72 10.68
CA ILE A 73 6.02 2.48 9.42
C ILE A 73 7.31 3.28 9.30
N ALA A 74 7.65 4.05 10.34
CA ALA A 74 8.81 4.93 10.30
C ALA A 74 10.14 4.19 10.13
N ASN A 75 10.24 2.95 10.63
CA ASN A 75 11.40 2.08 10.48
C ASN A 75 11.22 1.00 9.39
N GLU A 76 10.15 1.07 8.59
CA GLU A 76 9.84 0.16 7.46
C GLU A 76 9.56 -1.30 7.86
N PHE A 77 9.51 -1.63 9.15
CA PHE A 77 9.37 -3.01 9.62
C PHE A 77 8.07 -3.68 9.12
N PHE A 78 6.91 -3.03 9.24
CA PHE A 78 5.66 -3.62 8.80
C PHE A 78 5.61 -3.84 7.28
N PRO A 79 5.98 -2.88 6.42
CA PRO A 79 6.07 -3.12 5.00
C PRO A 79 6.95 -4.33 4.64
N LEU A 80 8.15 -4.40 5.21
CA LEU A 80 9.09 -5.48 4.91
C LEU A 80 8.55 -6.86 5.35
N VAL A 81 7.99 -6.96 6.55
CA VAL A 81 7.40 -8.21 7.04
C VAL A 81 6.17 -8.61 6.24
N LEU A 82 5.36 -7.64 5.77
CA LEU A 82 4.23 -7.92 4.89
C LEU A 82 4.67 -8.59 3.59
N PHE A 83 5.80 -8.16 3.02
CA PHE A 83 6.36 -8.77 1.82
C PHE A 83 6.73 -10.25 1.99
N ILE A 84 7.05 -10.72 3.19
CA ILE A 84 7.22 -12.16 3.46
C ILE A 84 5.89 -12.89 3.26
N GLY A 85 4.80 -12.37 3.78
CA GLY A 85 3.46 -12.92 3.59
C GLY A 85 3.04 -12.94 2.12
N ILE A 86 3.23 -11.82 1.42
CA ILE A 86 2.93 -11.66 -0.01
C ILE A 86 3.77 -12.66 -0.84
N GLY A 87 5.07 -12.77 -0.57
CA GLY A 87 5.97 -13.70 -1.25
C GLY A 87 5.52 -15.16 -1.10
N ALA A 88 5.03 -15.52 0.08
CA ALA A 88 4.48 -16.86 0.32
C ALA A 88 3.16 -17.11 -0.42
N MET A 89 2.40 -16.06 -0.79
CA MET A 89 1.18 -16.19 -1.61
C MET A 89 1.47 -16.33 -3.10
N ILE A 90 2.55 -15.71 -3.62
CA ILE A 90 2.83 -15.62 -5.04
C ILE A 90 3.33 -16.95 -5.59
N ASP A 91 2.72 -17.38 -6.71
CA ASP A 91 3.21 -18.47 -7.54
C ASP A 91 3.95 -17.90 -8.77
N PHE A 92 5.26 -18.05 -8.78
CA PHE A 92 6.10 -17.64 -9.92
C PHE A 92 6.17 -18.69 -11.04
N GLY A 93 5.54 -19.85 -10.89
CA GLY A 93 5.50 -20.91 -11.90
C GLY A 93 5.13 -20.40 -13.30
N PRO A 94 4.04 -19.63 -13.47
CA PRO A 94 3.65 -19.05 -14.75
C PRO A 94 4.75 -18.20 -15.42
N VAL A 95 5.45 -17.39 -14.66
CA VAL A 95 6.54 -16.53 -15.16
C VAL A 95 7.75 -17.35 -15.55
N LEU A 96 8.06 -18.40 -14.79
CA LEU A 96 9.16 -19.34 -15.08
C LEU A 96 8.91 -20.15 -16.35
N THR A 97 7.65 -20.50 -16.63
CA THR A 97 7.27 -21.24 -17.86
C THR A 97 7.16 -20.35 -19.08
N ASN A 98 6.75 -19.09 -18.90
CA ASN A 98 6.59 -18.12 -19.97
C ASN A 98 7.18 -16.76 -19.59
N PRO A 99 8.50 -16.55 -19.80
CA PRO A 99 9.17 -15.29 -19.46
C PRO A 99 8.59 -14.04 -20.15
N LYS A 100 7.82 -14.19 -21.24
CA LYS A 100 7.14 -13.07 -21.92
C LYS A 100 6.13 -12.38 -20.99
N LEU A 101 5.64 -13.06 -19.97
CA LEU A 101 4.75 -12.45 -18.97
C LEU A 101 5.42 -11.32 -18.19
N MET A 102 6.77 -11.29 -18.13
CA MET A 102 7.51 -10.16 -17.53
C MET A 102 7.28 -8.83 -18.25
N LEU A 103 6.86 -8.87 -19.54
CA LEU A 103 6.51 -7.65 -20.29
C LEU A 103 5.31 -6.91 -19.70
N PHE A 104 4.38 -7.62 -19.04
CA PHE A 104 3.28 -6.96 -18.31
C PHE A 104 3.81 -6.13 -17.13
N GLY A 105 4.84 -6.61 -16.43
CA GLY A 105 5.52 -5.83 -15.39
C GLY A 105 6.16 -4.56 -15.96
N ALA A 106 6.80 -4.65 -17.13
CA ALA A 106 7.35 -3.48 -17.81
C ALA A 106 6.26 -2.49 -18.22
N ALA A 107 5.11 -2.98 -18.71
CA ALA A 107 3.96 -2.13 -19.04
C ALA A 107 3.39 -1.42 -17.80
N ALA A 108 3.37 -2.07 -16.65
CA ALA A 108 2.92 -1.46 -15.39
C ALA A 108 3.80 -0.27 -14.94
N GLN A 109 5.08 -0.21 -15.36
CA GLN A 109 5.96 0.92 -15.08
C GLN A 109 5.49 2.22 -15.74
N PHE A 110 4.64 2.14 -16.78
CA PHE A 110 4.10 3.33 -17.46
C PHE A 110 3.40 4.27 -16.46
N GLY A 111 2.60 3.73 -15.54
CA GLY A 111 1.91 4.52 -14.52
C GLY A 111 2.88 5.31 -13.63
N ILE A 112 3.98 4.67 -13.21
CA ILE A 112 5.01 5.31 -12.37
C ILE A 112 5.66 6.48 -13.12
N PHE A 113 6.12 6.25 -14.36
CA PHE A 113 6.78 7.30 -15.13
C PHE A 113 5.83 8.41 -15.56
N PHE A 114 4.58 8.08 -15.86
CA PHE A 114 3.57 9.08 -16.16
C PHE A 114 3.30 9.99 -14.96
N THR A 115 3.12 9.40 -13.76
CA THR A 115 2.92 10.15 -12.52
C THR A 115 4.16 10.98 -12.17
N LEU A 116 5.37 10.48 -12.43
CA LEU A 116 6.62 11.25 -12.29
C LEU A 116 6.60 12.53 -13.13
N CYS A 117 6.26 12.41 -14.42
CA CYS A 117 6.17 13.54 -15.32
C CYS A 117 5.12 14.55 -14.84
N MET A 118 3.93 14.06 -14.45
CA MET A 118 2.85 14.92 -13.96
C MET A 118 3.21 15.65 -12.66
N ALA A 119 3.82 14.96 -11.70
CA ALA A 119 4.27 15.57 -10.46
C ALA A 119 5.34 16.65 -10.70
N THR A 120 6.28 16.38 -11.60
CA THR A 120 7.31 17.37 -12.00
C THR A 120 6.69 18.59 -12.68
N LEU A 121 5.71 18.39 -13.55
CA LEU A 121 4.96 19.50 -14.19
C LEU A 121 4.14 20.32 -13.17
N CYS A 122 3.68 19.71 -12.10
CA CYS A 122 3.02 20.40 -10.99
C CYS A 122 3.98 21.20 -10.08
N GLY A 123 5.30 21.14 -10.34
CA GLY A 123 6.31 21.92 -9.63
C GLY A 123 6.91 21.26 -8.39
N PHE A 124 6.68 19.96 -8.18
CA PHE A 124 7.37 19.21 -7.12
C PHE A 124 8.85 19.02 -7.44
N GLY A 125 9.70 19.02 -6.39
CA GLY A 125 11.13 18.73 -6.53
C GLY A 125 11.39 17.29 -7.00
N PRO A 126 12.61 16.97 -7.50
CA PRO A 126 12.89 15.65 -8.07
C PRO A 126 12.63 14.48 -7.09
N MET A 127 13.04 14.62 -5.83
CA MET A 127 12.84 13.59 -4.80
C MET A 127 11.36 13.45 -4.41
N GLU A 128 10.65 14.56 -4.34
CA GLU A 128 9.21 14.59 -4.09
C GLU A 128 8.44 13.95 -5.26
N SER A 129 8.77 14.33 -6.50
CA SER A 129 8.17 13.77 -7.71
C SER A 129 8.41 12.27 -7.82
N ALA A 130 9.61 11.79 -7.50
CA ALA A 130 9.94 10.37 -7.50
C ALA A 130 9.14 9.61 -6.42
N SER A 131 8.96 10.20 -5.24
CA SER A 131 8.15 9.59 -4.17
C SER A 131 6.65 9.58 -4.51
N ILE A 132 6.14 10.61 -5.17
CA ILE A 132 4.75 10.67 -5.65
C ILE A 132 4.54 9.63 -6.77
N ALA A 133 5.53 9.47 -7.65
CA ALA A 133 5.46 8.54 -8.78
C ALA A 133 5.21 7.09 -8.37
N ILE A 134 5.74 6.66 -7.24
CA ILE A 134 5.56 5.28 -6.74
C ILE A 134 4.09 4.97 -6.41
N ILE A 135 3.25 5.97 -6.18
CA ILE A 135 1.80 5.75 -6.03
C ILE A 135 1.24 5.04 -7.27
N GLY A 136 1.78 5.33 -8.47
CA GLY A 136 1.41 4.68 -9.73
C GLY A 136 1.72 3.17 -9.80
N ALA A 137 2.53 2.64 -8.88
CA ALA A 137 2.72 1.19 -8.72
C ALA A 137 1.54 0.49 -8.06
N ALA A 138 0.61 1.25 -7.45
CA ALA A 138 -0.51 0.77 -6.66
C ALA A 138 -0.08 -0.21 -5.54
N ASP A 139 1.07 0.06 -4.93
CA ASP A 139 1.67 -0.73 -3.86
C ASP A 139 2.03 0.18 -2.67
N GLY A 140 1.19 0.12 -1.63
CA GLY A 140 1.33 0.94 -0.43
C GLY A 140 2.66 0.74 0.31
N PRO A 141 3.03 -0.51 0.64
CA PRO A 141 4.29 -0.80 1.32
C PRO A 141 5.53 -0.25 0.61
N THR A 142 5.63 -0.45 -0.70
CA THR A 142 6.75 0.09 -1.51
C THR A 142 6.80 1.61 -1.47
N SER A 143 5.64 2.28 -1.46
CA SER A 143 5.57 3.74 -1.38
C SER A 143 6.17 4.29 -0.08
N ILE A 144 5.97 3.61 1.05
CA ILE A 144 6.59 3.98 2.33
C ILE A 144 8.12 3.87 2.24
N VAL A 145 8.61 2.71 1.78
CA VAL A 145 10.05 2.44 1.72
C VAL A 145 10.76 3.42 0.80
N VAL A 146 10.21 3.68 -0.39
CA VAL A 146 10.80 4.62 -1.34
C VAL A 146 10.78 6.05 -0.81
N ALA A 147 9.66 6.51 -0.22
CA ALA A 147 9.57 7.85 0.34
C ALA A 147 10.51 8.06 1.53
N ASN A 148 10.71 7.04 2.38
CA ASN A 148 11.71 7.06 3.44
C ASN A 148 13.13 7.13 2.87
N HIS A 149 13.46 6.29 1.90
CA HIS A 149 14.78 6.24 1.25
C HIS A 149 15.14 7.57 0.55
N LEU A 150 14.14 8.26 -0.02
CA LEU A 150 14.30 9.57 -0.63
C LEU A 150 14.27 10.73 0.40
N GLY A 151 14.18 10.41 1.68
CA GLY A 151 14.23 11.38 2.79
C GLY A 151 12.98 12.24 2.95
N ILE A 152 11.85 11.89 2.30
CA ILE A 152 10.62 12.69 2.36
C ILE A 152 10.01 12.64 3.76
N SER A 153 10.07 11.52 4.46
CA SER A 153 9.56 11.40 5.82
C SER A 153 10.20 12.38 6.80
N ALA A 154 11.49 12.66 6.64
CA ALA A 154 12.23 13.61 7.48
C ALA A 154 12.07 15.06 7.02
N ASN A 155 12.16 15.31 5.70
CA ASN A 155 12.20 16.66 5.14
C ASN A 155 10.82 17.28 4.92
N ASN A 156 9.81 16.47 4.57
CA ASN A 156 8.43 16.91 4.34
C ASN A 156 7.42 15.90 4.86
N PRO A 157 7.21 15.80 6.20
CA PRO A 157 6.32 14.81 6.81
C PRO A 157 4.87 14.91 6.32
N GLY A 158 4.40 16.12 5.97
CA GLY A 158 3.06 16.32 5.40
C GLY A 158 2.91 15.67 4.04
N LEU A 159 3.89 15.81 3.15
CA LEU A 159 3.91 15.15 1.85
C LEU A 159 4.07 13.63 2.00
N PHE A 160 4.92 13.16 2.92
CA PHE A 160 5.04 11.74 3.23
C PHE A 160 3.69 11.14 3.61
N SER A 161 2.97 11.79 4.55
CA SER A 161 1.64 11.37 4.95
C SER A 161 0.66 11.32 3.78
N ALA A 162 0.69 12.32 2.90
CA ALA A 162 -0.15 12.37 1.70
C ALA A 162 0.13 11.18 0.76
N ILE A 163 1.42 10.90 0.49
CA ILE A 163 1.85 9.79 -0.36
C ILE A 163 1.39 8.45 0.22
N VAL A 164 1.61 8.22 1.51
CA VAL A 164 1.24 6.97 2.18
C VAL A 164 -0.27 6.75 2.10
N VAL A 165 -1.06 7.76 2.47
CA VAL A 165 -2.54 7.66 2.42
C VAL A 165 -3.02 7.45 0.99
N ALA A 166 -2.47 8.18 0.01
CA ALA A 166 -2.81 8.02 -1.40
C ALA A 166 -2.51 6.59 -1.86
N ALA A 167 -1.28 6.10 -1.66
CA ALA A 167 -0.86 4.79 -2.13
C ALA A 167 -1.75 3.65 -1.59
N TYR A 168 -2.06 3.67 -0.30
CA TYR A 168 -2.94 2.66 0.29
C TYR A 168 -4.41 2.82 -0.14
N SER A 169 -4.90 4.06 -0.28
CA SER A 169 -6.25 4.29 -0.78
C SER A 169 -6.43 3.79 -2.21
N TYR A 170 -5.42 3.99 -3.07
CA TYR A 170 -5.46 3.52 -4.45
C TYR A 170 -5.31 2.01 -4.56
N MET A 171 -4.46 1.38 -3.75
CA MET A 171 -4.39 -0.07 -3.68
C MET A 171 -5.79 -0.68 -3.44
N ALA A 172 -6.56 -0.08 -2.56
CA ALA A 172 -7.94 -0.47 -2.29
C ALA A 172 -8.91 -0.16 -3.45
N LEU A 173 -8.65 0.89 -4.24
CA LEU A 173 -9.50 1.29 -5.37
C LEU A 173 -9.22 0.53 -6.66
N VAL A 174 -8.03 -0.08 -6.82
CA VAL A 174 -7.63 -0.81 -8.03
C VAL A 174 -8.69 -1.80 -8.51
N PRO A 175 -9.27 -2.69 -7.69
CA PRO A 175 -10.27 -3.66 -8.14
C PRO A 175 -11.54 -3.01 -8.70
N ILE A 176 -11.86 -1.79 -8.26
CA ILE A 176 -13.03 -1.04 -8.72
C ILE A 176 -12.75 -0.36 -10.05
N ILE A 177 -11.59 0.31 -10.16
CA ILE A 177 -11.19 1.08 -11.36
C ILE A 177 -10.86 0.13 -12.51
N GLN A 178 -10.21 -0.98 -12.23
CA GLN A 178 -9.77 -1.95 -13.23
C GLN A 178 -10.91 -2.47 -14.11
N ARG A 179 -12.05 -2.83 -13.52
CA ARG A 179 -13.18 -3.40 -14.27
C ARG A 179 -13.81 -2.44 -15.30
N PRO A 180 -14.13 -1.17 -14.96
CA PRO A 180 -14.60 -0.19 -15.93
C PRO A 180 -13.57 0.11 -17.03
N VAL A 181 -12.29 0.27 -16.67
CA VAL A 181 -11.21 0.55 -17.62
C VAL A 181 -11.07 -0.60 -18.63
N ILE A 182 -11.01 -1.85 -18.18
CA ILE A 182 -10.98 -3.03 -19.07
C ILE A 182 -12.17 -3.02 -20.02
N LYS A 183 -13.38 -2.70 -19.54
CA LYS A 183 -14.58 -2.64 -20.40
C LYS A 183 -14.51 -1.52 -21.41
N LEU A 184 -13.87 -0.41 -21.09
CA LEU A 184 -13.71 0.76 -21.97
C LEU A 184 -12.75 0.48 -23.12
N ILE A 185 -11.62 -0.17 -22.85
CA ILE A 185 -10.54 -0.40 -23.81
C ILE A 185 -10.67 -1.72 -24.59
N THR A 186 -11.59 -2.62 -24.17
CA THR A 186 -11.78 -3.93 -24.82
C THR A 186 -13.21 -4.14 -25.29
N THR A 187 -13.35 -4.81 -26.43
CA THR A 187 -14.64 -5.23 -26.99
C THR A 187 -15.20 -6.46 -26.25
N LYS A 188 -16.51 -6.72 -26.40
CA LYS A 188 -17.11 -7.95 -25.87
C LYS A 188 -16.48 -9.22 -26.45
N HIS A 189 -16.12 -9.18 -27.74
CA HIS A 189 -15.50 -10.30 -28.45
C HIS A 189 -14.13 -10.64 -27.87
N GLU A 190 -13.27 -9.63 -27.67
CA GLU A 190 -11.93 -9.82 -27.07
C GLU A 190 -11.99 -10.39 -25.67
N ARG A 191 -12.98 -9.98 -24.86
CA ARG A 191 -13.17 -10.52 -23.51
C ARG A 191 -13.64 -11.96 -23.45
N LEU A 192 -14.14 -12.51 -24.54
CA LEU A 192 -14.58 -13.91 -24.65
C LEU A 192 -13.46 -14.83 -25.16
N ILE A 193 -12.34 -14.29 -25.61
CA ILE A 193 -11.18 -15.08 -26.06
C ILE A 193 -10.62 -15.82 -24.84
N ARG A 194 -10.64 -17.15 -24.90
CA ARG A 194 -9.98 -17.98 -23.91
C ARG A 194 -8.54 -18.18 -24.33
N MET A 195 -7.63 -17.75 -23.49
CA MET A 195 -6.20 -18.06 -23.65
C MET A 195 -5.97 -19.47 -23.09
N GLU A 196 -5.47 -20.37 -23.91
CA GLU A 196 -5.03 -21.68 -23.45
C GLU A 196 -3.76 -21.48 -22.62
N TYR A 197 -3.82 -21.90 -21.37
CA TYR A 197 -2.68 -21.91 -20.48
C TYR A 197 -2.08 -23.31 -20.45
N GLU A 198 -0.99 -23.51 -21.19
CA GLU A 198 -0.19 -24.71 -21.06
C GLU A 198 0.64 -24.64 -19.78
N GLN A 199 0.20 -25.39 -18.79
CA GLN A 199 0.94 -25.54 -17.55
C GLN A 199 2.12 -26.47 -17.81
N ARG A 200 3.30 -25.91 -18.09
CA ARG A 200 4.54 -26.69 -18.14
C ARG A 200 5.05 -26.88 -16.72
N ASP A 201 5.38 -28.12 -16.38
CA ASP A 201 5.93 -28.43 -15.07
C ASP A 201 7.32 -27.82 -14.90
N VAL A 202 7.44 -26.93 -13.92
CA VAL A 202 8.74 -26.39 -13.50
C VAL A 202 9.34 -27.30 -12.45
N SER A 203 10.61 -27.68 -12.61
CA SER A 203 11.28 -28.55 -11.65
C SER A 203 11.30 -27.91 -10.25
N LYS A 204 11.18 -28.75 -9.21
CA LYS A 204 11.21 -28.30 -7.81
C LYS A 204 12.52 -27.54 -7.51
N LEU A 205 13.64 -27.98 -8.08
CA LEU A 205 14.93 -27.32 -7.91
C LEU A 205 14.90 -25.89 -8.47
N THR A 206 14.33 -25.70 -9.67
CA THR A 206 14.18 -24.36 -10.28
C THR A 206 13.34 -23.45 -9.42
N ARG A 207 12.22 -23.93 -8.86
CA ARG A 207 11.36 -23.14 -7.96
C ARG A 207 12.07 -22.71 -6.68
N ILE A 208 12.92 -23.56 -6.11
CA ILE A 208 13.71 -23.25 -4.90
C ILE A 208 14.86 -22.30 -5.21
N LEU A 209 15.56 -22.50 -6.33
CA LEU A 209 16.70 -21.65 -6.70
C LEU A 209 16.27 -20.25 -7.17
N PHE A 210 15.11 -20.13 -7.77
CA PHE A 210 14.62 -18.86 -8.31
C PHE A 210 14.65 -17.72 -7.29
N PRO A 211 14.03 -17.81 -6.10
CA PRO A 211 14.04 -16.73 -5.12
C PRO A 211 15.46 -16.40 -4.63
N ILE A 212 16.33 -17.38 -4.52
CA ILE A 212 17.73 -17.18 -4.10
C ILE A 212 18.49 -16.39 -5.17
N VAL A 213 18.38 -16.82 -6.44
CA VAL A 213 19.06 -16.17 -7.56
C VAL A 213 18.56 -14.75 -7.75
N ILE A 214 17.25 -14.52 -7.69
CA ILE A 214 16.68 -13.16 -7.81
C ILE A 214 17.18 -12.25 -6.69
N THR A 215 17.18 -12.73 -5.44
CA THR A 215 17.72 -11.95 -4.31
C THR A 215 19.17 -11.56 -4.53
N PHE A 216 19.99 -12.49 -5.01
CA PHE A 216 21.40 -12.26 -5.29
C PHE A 216 21.60 -11.24 -6.42
N VAL A 217 20.86 -11.40 -7.53
CA VAL A 217 20.94 -10.48 -8.68
C VAL A 217 20.52 -9.08 -8.28
N VAL A 218 19.39 -8.94 -7.55
CA VAL A 218 18.91 -7.63 -7.09
C VAL A 218 19.90 -7.00 -6.11
N GLY A 219 20.52 -7.79 -5.23
CA GLY A 219 21.53 -7.29 -4.29
C GLY A 219 22.74 -6.65 -4.99
N ILE A 220 23.09 -7.14 -6.19
CA ILE A 220 24.20 -6.59 -7.00
C ILE A 220 23.73 -5.39 -7.82
N VAL A 221 22.57 -5.49 -8.49
CA VAL A 221 22.11 -4.50 -9.49
C VAL A 221 21.41 -3.31 -8.83
N ALA A 222 20.63 -3.56 -7.79
CA ALA A 222 19.78 -2.55 -7.15
C ALA A 222 19.77 -2.74 -5.61
N PRO A 223 20.89 -2.47 -4.92
CA PRO A 223 21.02 -2.75 -3.48
C PRO A 223 19.98 -2.00 -2.62
N GLY A 224 19.51 -0.83 -3.05
CA GLY A 224 18.46 -0.08 -2.35
C GLY A 224 17.10 -0.80 -2.29
N GLY A 225 16.79 -1.64 -3.28
CA GLY A 225 15.57 -2.47 -3.31
C GLY A 225 15.73 -3.84 -2.63
N LEU A 226 16.94 -4.18 -2.21
CA LEU A 226 17.24 -5.51 -1.66
C LEU A 226 16.37 -5.90 -0.47
N PRO A 227 16.11 -5.03 0.54
CA PRO A 227 15.30 -5.42 1.70
C PRO A 227 13.89 -5.89 1.31
N LEU A 228 13.23 -5.17 0.40
CA LEU A 228 11.89 -5.53 -0.10
C LEU A 228 11.92 -6.87 -0.85
N ILE A 229 12.82 -6.99 -1.83
CA ILE A 229 12.92 -8.19 -2.66
C ILE A 229 13.40 -9.40 -1.84
N ALA A 230 14.31 -9.22 -0.90
CA ALA A 230 14.77 -10.31 -0.04
C ALA A 230 13.61 -10.85 0.83
N CYS A 231 12.79 -9.98 1.42
CA CYS A 231 11.61 -10.40 2.18
C CYS A 231 10.59 -11.12 1.30
N LEU A 232 10.31 -10.59 0.10
CA LEU A 232 9.41 -11.21 -0.88
C LEU A 232 9.90 -12.60 -1.29
N MET A 233 11.17 -12.69 -1.67
CA MET A 233 11.78 -13.94 -2.12
C MET A 233 11.96 -14.95 -0.98
N PHE A 234 12.19 -14.49 0.25
CA PHE A 234 12.18 -15.36 1.42
C PHE A 234 10.79 -15.97 1.65
N GLY A 235 9.73 -15.20 1.56
CA GLY A 235 8.36 -15.70 1.62
C GLY A 235 8.08 -16.75 0.55
N ASN A 236 8.52 -16.50 -0.69
CA ASN A 236 8.40 -17.46 -1.78
C ASN A 236 9.20 -18.74 -1.53
N LEU A 237 10.42 -18.62 -1.00
CA LEU A 237 11.24 -19.77 -0.63
C LEU A 237 10.56 -20.63 0.44
N LEU A 238 9.91 -20.03 1.45
CA LEU A 238 9.13 -20.77 2.46
C LEU A 238 8.04 -21.63 1.82
N ARG A 239 7.39 -21.13 0.77
CA ARG A 239 6.38 -21.87 0.02
C ARG A 239 6.98 -22.99 -0.80
N GLU A 240 8.00 -22.69 -1.60
CA GLU A 240 8.52 -23.62 -2.62
C GLU A 240 9.43 -24.71 -2.05
N CYS A 241 9.99 -24.53 -0.84
CA CYS A 241 10.84 -25.54 -0.20
C CYS A 241 10.08 -26.84 0.13
N GLY A 242 8.78 -26.75 0.42
CA GLY A 242 7.89 -27.89 0.68
C GLY A 242 8.12 -28.62 2.03
N VAL A 243 9.03 -28.11 2.87
CA VAL A 243 9.29 -28.68 4.21
C VAL A 243 8.73 -27.78 5.33
N LEU A 244 8.37 -26.54 5.02
CA LEU A 244 7.87 -25.52 5.95
C LEU A 244 6.42 -25.12 5.64
N ASN A 245 5.57 -26.06 5.21
CA ASN A 245 4.21 -25.76 4.77
C ASN A 245 3.40 -25.04 5.84
N ALA A 246 3.48 -25.46 7.11
CA ALA A 246 2.77 -24.80 8.21
C ALA A 246 3.23 -23.34 8.41
N LEU A 247 4.53 -23.09 8.29
CA LEU A 247 5.09 -21.73 8.39
C LEU A 247 4.68 -20.87 7.19
N SER A 248 4.70 -21.45 5.99
CA SER A 248 4.22 -20.78 4.76
C SER A 248 2.74 -20.41 4.88
N GLU A 249 1.88 -21.29 5.36
CA GLU A 249 0.47 -20.97 5.60
C GLU A 249 0.28 -19.90 6.67
N THR A 250 1.09 -19.93 7.74
CA THR A 250 1.06 -18.89 8.77
C THR A 250 1.49 -17.54 8.20
N ALA A 251 2.52 -17.50 7.36
CA ALA A 251 2.97 -16.28 6.69
C ALA A 251 1.90 -15.70 5.76
N GLN A 252 1.24 -16.55 4.98
CA GLN A 252 0.21 -16.14 4.02
C GLN A 252 -1.07 -15.61 4.70
N LYS A 253 -1.52 -16.28 5.75
CA LYS A 253 -2.85 -16.04 6.35
C LYS A 253 -2.75 -15.19 7.62
N VAL A 254 -1.93 -15.60 8.57
CA VAL A 254 -1.88 -14.98 9.90
C VAL A 254 -0.99 -13.75 9.90
N LEU A 255 0.27 -13.91 9.45
CA LEU A 255 1.25 -12.82 9.46
C LEU A 255 0.80 -11.66 8.56
N ALA A 256 0.42 -11.95 7.31
CA ALA A 256 -0.03 -10.93 6.38
C ALA A 256 -1.24 -10.15 6.92
N ASN A 257 -2.27 -10.84 7.44
CA ASN A 257 -3.45 -10.18 8.00
C ASN A 257 -3.13 -9.35 9.24
N LEU A 258 -2.29 -9.87 10.15
CA LEU A 258 -1.91 -9.16 11.36
C LEU A 258 -1.11 -7.90 11.06
N ILE A 259 -0.15 -7.99 10.16
CA ILE A 259 0.65 -6.84 9.72
C ILE A 259 -0.21 -5.82 8.98
N THR A 260 -1.13 -6.25 8.12
CA THR A 260 -2.07 -5.35 7.43
C THR A 260 -2.97 -4.60 8.40
N LEU A 261 -3.46 -5.27 9.45
CA LEU A 261 -4.22 -4.63 10.53
C LEU A 261 -3.39 -3.55 11.23
N PHE A 262 -2.16 -3.87 11.62
CA PHE A 262 -1.27 -2.91 12.26
C PHE A 262 -0.88 -1.75 11.33
N LEU A 263 -0.66 -2.02 10.05
CA LEU A 263 -0.46 -0.98 9.04
C LEU A 263 -1.65 -0.04 8.96
N GLY A 264 -2.88 -0.57 8.85
CA GLY A 264 -4.09 0.24 8.78
C GLY A 264 -4.24 1.17 9.99
N LEU A 265 -4.03 0.64 11.21
CA LEU A 265 -4.05 1.46 12.43
C LEU A 265 -2.92 2.48 12.49
N SER A 266 -1.71 2.09 12.07
CA SER A 266 -0.53 2.97 12.10
C SER A 266 -0.64 4.13 11.12
N ILE A 267 -1.18 3.89 9.92
CA ILE A 267 -1.41 4.92 8.89
C ILE A 267 -2.33 6.02 9.45
N ALA A 268 -3.28 5.66 10.31
CA ALA A 268 -4.16 6.62 10.93
C ALA A 268 -3.42 7.71 11.73
N ALA A 269 -2.22 7.46 12.23
CA ALA A 269 -1.37 8.48 12.86
C ALA A 269 -1.06 9.66 11.91
N THR A 270 -1.06 9.41 10.60
CA THR A 270 -0.81 10.41 9.57
C THR A 270 -2.09 11.09 9.06
N MET A 271 -3.27 10.57 9.44
CA MET A 271 -4.58 11.05 9.02
C MET A 271 -5.19 12.07 9.99
N SER A 272 -4.37 12.85 10.70
CA SER A 272 -4.86 13.99 11.47
C SER A 272 -5.36 15.09 10.51
N ALA A 273 -6.44 15.78 10.88
CA ALA A 273 -7.12 16.77 10.03
C ALA A 273 -6.15 17.86 9.53
N ASP A 274 -5.26 18.34 10.40
CA ASP A 274 -4.25 19.37 10.12
C ASP A 274 -3.23 18.97 9.05
N LYS A 275 -3.00 17.67 8.86
CA LYS A 275 -2.07 17.12 7.87
C LYS A 275 -2.78 16.66 6.59
N PHE A 276 -3.94 16.02 6.75
CA PHE A 276 -4.65 15.37 5.67
C PHE A 276 -5.40 16.35 4.76
N LEU A 277 -6.01 17.41 5.33
CA LEU A 277 -6.81 18.38 4.58
C LEU A 277 -5.98 19.50 3.91
N ARG A 278 -4.67 19.34 3.79
CA ARG A 278 -3.82 20.31 3.10
C ARG A 278 -4.00 20.22 1.58
N PRO A 279 -3.95 21.37 0.86
CA PRO A 279 -4.06 21.39 -0.59
C PRO A 279 -3.05 20.47 -1.31
N GLN A 280 -1.85 20.36 -0.78
CA GLN A 280 -0.81 19.46 -1.31
C GLN A 280 -1.22 17.98 -1.22
N THR A 281 -1.82 17.58 -0.09
CA THR A 281 -2.34 16.21 0.10
C THR A 281 -3.44 15.90 -0.92
N LEU A 282 -4.38 16.82 -1.10
CA LEU A 282 -5.47 16.68 -2.07
C LEU A 282 -4.95 16.63 -3.52
N LEU A 283 -3.91 17.42 -3.83
CA LEU A 283 -3.25 17.37 -5.14
C LEU A 283 -2.60 16.00 -5.39
N VAL A 284 -1.88 15.47 -4.40
CA VAL A 284 -1.24 14.14 -4.50
C VAL A 284 -2.27 13.03 -4.65
N LEU A 285 -3.39 13.12 -3.91
CA LEU A 285 -4.54 12.25 -4.08
C LEU A 285 -5.09 12.33 -5.52
N GLY A 286 -5.20 13.51 -6.10
CA GLY A 286 -5.62 13.70 -7.49
C GLY A 286 -4.64 13.11 -8.51
N LEU A 287 -3.34 13.30 -8.31
CA LEU A 287 -2.29 12.79 -9.21
C LEU A 287 -2.21 11.26 -9.22
N GLY A 288 -2.44 10.62 -8.11
CA GLY A 288 -2.42 9.15 -8.04
C GLY A 288 -3.63 8.50 -8.72
N LEU A 289 -4.73 9.24 -8.98
CA LEU A 289 -5.91 8.72 -9.69
C LEU A 289 -5.70 8.59 -11.21
N VAL A 290 -4.74 9.29 -11.77
CA VAL A 290 -4.46 9.34 -13.21
C VAL A 290 -3.44 8.28 -13.59
#